data_222e9a9e1ada18a4f7257ad7c6bb3e7f
#
_entry.id   222e9a9e1ada18a4f7257ad7c6bb3e7f
#
_cell.length_a   1.000
_cell.length_b   1.000
_cell.length_c   1.000
_cell.angle_alpha   90.00
_cell.angle_beta   90.00
_cell.angle_gamma   90.00
#
_symmetry.space_group_name_H-M   'P 1'
#
loop_
_entity.id
_entity.type
_entity.pdbx_description
1 polymer ?
#
loop_
_entity_poly.entity_id
_entity_poly.type
_entity_poly.pdbx_seq_one_letter_code
_entity_poly.pdbx_strand_id
1 'polypeptide(L)'
;EIGSGLVGSEMCIRDRPLAGGNLNFIREQADVPVQIKQTAEAFAEEGKTPLFFTKEGKLAGVIAVADVIKEDSSQAIRELQNMGIHVVMLTGDNERTAKAIGKQAGVDEVIAGVLPEGKESTIRALKKNGKVAMVGDGINDAPALTRADIGMAIGAGTDVAIDAADVVLMKSRLSDVPAAIRLSRATLRNIHENLFWAFFYNVIGIPLAAGVWYPLFGWKLNPMFGAAAMSLSSFCVVTNALRLNLFHLEDARKDKKRNRHKKQRKEEELTMQKTMKIEGMMCGHCEATVKKTLEAIQGVEEAVVSHETGTA
;
A
#
# COMPACT_ATOMS: atom_id res chain seq x y z
N GLU A 1 -16.14 -14.75 19.45
CA GLU A 1 -15.02 -14.40 18.54
C GLU A 1 -15.31 -14.95 17.16
N ILE A 2 -15.73 -14.09 16.25
CA ILE A 2 -15.92 -14.44 14.84
C ILE A 2 -14.61 -14.06 14.14
N GLY A 3 -13.64 -14.98 14.17
CA GLY A 3 -12.36 -14.81 13.48
C GLY A 3 -12.52 -14.91 11.97
N SER A 4 -11.75 -14.14 11.23
CA SER A 4 -11.61 -14.18 9.77
C SER A 4 -11.11 -15.58 9.35
N GLY A 5 -11.99 -16.40 8.88
CA GLY A 5 -11.71 -17.79 8.53
C GLY A 5 -12.79 -18.70 9.08
N LEU A 6 -14.06 -18.31 8.94
CA LEU A 6 -15.22 -19.08 9.37
C LEU A 6 -15.26 -20.41 8.62
N VAL A 7 -14.55 -21.38 9.15
CA VAL A 7 -14.71 -22.79 8.75
C VAL A 7 -16.13 -23.23 9.09
N GLY A 8 -16.62 -22.80 10.25
CA GLY A 8 -17.96 -23.08 10.76
C GLY A 8 -17.94 -23.53 12.22
N SER A 9 -19.06 -23.40 12.89
CA SER A 9 -19.24 -23.89 14.25
C SER A 9 -20.55 -24.65 14.40
N GLU A 10 -20.55 -25.63 15.29
CA GLU A 10 -21.71 -26.38 15.68
C GLU A 10 -22.13 -26.01 17.10
N MET A 11 -23.41 -25.84 17.31
CA MET A 11 -23.98 -25.52 18.61
C MET A 11 -25.32 -26.26 18.81
N CYS A 12 -25.56 -26.74 20.00
CA CYS A 12 -26.87 -27.27 20.36
C CYS A 12 -27.66 -26.23 21.16
N ILE A 13 -28.85 -25.86 20.67
CA ILE A 13 -29.77 -24.98 21.40
C ILE A 13 -31.06 -25.79 21.65
N ARG A 14 -31.38 -26.01 22.94
CA ARG A 14 -32.54 -26.82 23.38
C ARG A 14 -32.55 -28.21 22.70
N ASP A 15 -31.43 -28.92 22.79
CA ASP A 15 -31.21 -30.28 22.22
C ASP A 15 -31.36 -30.40 20.70
N ARG A 16 -31.32 -29.27 19.97
CA ARG A 16 -31.36 -29.26 18.50
C ARG A 16 -30.01 -28.86 17.95
N PRO A 17 -29.39 -29.66 17.09
CA PRO A 17 -28.13 -29.33 16.47
C PRO A 17 -28.33 -28.20 15.46
N LEU A 18 -27.54 -27.16 15.62
CA LEU A 18 -27.44 -26.01 14.72
C LEU A 18 -26.00 -25.93 14.24
N ALA A 19 -25.81 -25.68 12.95
CA ALA A 19 -24.50 -25.39 12.42
C ALA A 19 -24.55 -24.13 11.57
N GLY A 20 -23.49 -23.34 11.64
CA GLY A 20 -23.32 -22.12 10.85
C GLY A 20 -21.91 -22.03 10.33
N GLY A 21 -21.75 -21.64 9.06
CA GLY A 21 -20.44 -21.51 8.47
C GLY A 21 -20.42 -21.18 6.98
N ASN A 22 -19.28 -21.35 6.37
CA ASN A 22 -19.12 -21.16 4.92
C ASN A 22 -19.78 -22.31 4.13
N LEU A 23 -19.89 -22.14 2.81
CA LEU A 23 -20.52 -23.12 1.92
C LEU A 23 -19.86 -24.51 2.00
N ASN A 24 -18.53 -24.57 2.14
CA ASN A 24 -17.81 -25.85 2.17
C ASN A 24 -18.14 -26.64 3.44
N PHE A 25 -18.13 -25.99 4.59
CA PHE A 25 -18.50 -26.59 5.87
C PHE A 25 -19.95 -27.09 5.88
N ILE A 26 -20.88 -26.32 5.33
CA ILE A 26 -22.29 -26.69 5.32
C ILE A 26 -22.62 -27.82 4.33
N ARG A 27 -21.88 -27.93 3.23
CA ARG A 27 -22.04 -29.05 2.26
C ARG A 27 -21.79 -30.42 2.87
N GLU A 28 -20.97 -30.49 3.91
CA GLU A 28 -20.71 -31.75 4.64
C GLU A 28 -21.87 -32.15 5.54
N GLN A 29 -22.77 -31.22 5.87
CA GLN A 29 -23.84 -31.42 6.86
C GLN A 29 -25.25 -31.38 6.28
N ALA A 30 -25.44 -30.66 5.17
CA ALA A 30 -26.74 -30.49 4.54
C ALA A 30 -26.63 -30.25 3.04
N ASP A 31 -27.66 -30.70 2.32
CA ASP A 31 -27.76 -30.35 0.89
C ASP A 31 -28.19 -28.91 0.71
N VAL A 32 -27.47 -28.16 -0.15
CA VAL A 32 -27.70 -26.73 -0.41
C VAL A 32 -28.32 -26.57 -1.80
N PRO A 33 -29.59 -26.15 -1.89
CA PRO A 33 -30.28 -25.92 -3.17
C PRO A 33 -29.53 -24.99 -4.11
N VAL A 34 -29.60 -25.24 -5.41
CA VAL A 34 -28.92 -24.45 -6.44
C VAL A 34 -29.33 -22.96 -6.38
N GLN A 35 -30.59 -22.67 -6.12
CA GLN A 35 -31.10 -21.32 -5.99
C GLN A 35 -30.42 -20.54 -4.86
N ILE A 36 -30.21 -21.19 -3.71
CA ILE A 36 -29.53 -20.57 -2.57
C ILE A 36 -28.04 -20.34 -2.87
N LYS A 37 -27.40 -21.24 -3.63
CA LYS A 37 -26.01 -21.04 -4.10
C LYS A 37 -25.91 -19.82 -5.01
N GLN A 38 -26.82 -19.69 -5.98
CA GLN A 38 -26.87 -18.51 -6.87
C GLN A 38 -27.11 -17.21 -6.10
N THR A 39 -28.01 -17.21 -5.11
CA THR A 39 -28.24 -16.04 -4.26
C THR A 39 -26.99 -15.69 -3.44
N ALA A 40 -26.31 -16.68 -2.90
CA ALA A 40 -25.06 -16.46 -2.16
C ALA A 40 -23.93 -15.96 -3.05
N GLU A 41 -23.86 -16.41 -4.30
CA GLU A 41 -22.91 -15.92 -5.30
C GLU A 41 -23.20 -14.45 -5.65
N ALA A 42 -24.47 -14.08 -5.83
CA ALA A 42 -24.88 -12.69 -6.05
C ALA A 42 -24.50 -11.80 -4.87
N PHE A 43 -24.69 -12.25 -3.63
CA PHE A 43 -24.21 -11.51 -2.44
C PHE A 43 -22.70 -11.37 -2.41
N ALA A 44 -21.95 -12.38 -2.81
CA ALA A 44 -20.48 -12.30 -2.88
C ALA A 44 -20.01 -11.31 -3.96
N GLU A 45 -20.72 -11.22 -5.09
CA GLU A 45 -20.46 -10.22 -6.13
C GLU A 45 -20.73 -8.78 -5.66
N GLU A 46 -21.68 -8.61 -4.73
CA GLU A 46 -21.94 -7.33 -4.06
C GLU A 46 -20.94 -7.00 -2.93
N GLY A 47 -19.92 -7.85 -2.71
CA GLY A 47 -18.92 -7.66 -1.65
C GLY A 47 -19.38 -8.13 -0.26
N LYS A 48 -20.45 -8.93 -0.19
CA LYS A 48 -20.97 -9.48 1.06
C LYS A 48 -20.47 -10.91 1.27
N THR A 49 -20.22 -11.32 2.51
CA THR A 49 -19.83 -12.68 2.86
C THR A 49 -21.06 -13.50 3.23
N PRO A 50 -21.47 -14.49 2.41
CA PRO A 50 -22.62 -15.33 2.71
C PRO A 50 -22.26 -16.38 3.75
N LEU A 51 -23.03 -16.44 4.84
CA LEU A 51 -22.98 -17.45 5.89
C LEU A 51 -24.24 -18.31 5.82
N PHE A 52 -24.05 -19.62 5.78
CA PHE A 52 -25.13 -20.59 5.70
C PHE A 52 -25.41 -21.16 7.09
N PHE A 53 -26.67 -21.41 7.38
CA PHE A 53 -27.11 -21.95 8.65
C PHE A 53 -27.96 -23.19 8.42
N THR A 54 -27.70 -24.24 9.20
CA THR A 54 -28.47 -25.48 9.19
C THR A 54 -29.11 -25.72 10.55
N LYS A 55 -30.25 -26.37 10.53
CA LYS A 55 -30.95 -26.85 11.72
C LYS A 55 -31.38 -28.31 11.49
N GLU A 56 -30.97 -29.19 12.42
CA GLU A 56 -31.30 -30.62 12.35
C GLU A 56 -30.90 -31.25 10.98
N GLY A 57 -29.73 -30.88 10.45
CA GLY A 57 -29.23 -31.37 9.15
C GLY A 57 -29.97 -30.81 7.91
N LYS A 58 -30.84 -29.82 8.07
CA LYS A 58 -31.51 -29.13 6.95
C LYS A 58 -31.08 -27.67 6.86
N LEU A 59 -30.89 -27.19 5.65
CA LEU A 59 -30.60 -25.76 5.43
C LEU A 59 -31.74 -24.91 5.95
N ALA A 60 -31.43 -24.03 6.91
CA ALA A 60 -32.40 -23.07 7.48
C ALA A 60 -32.42 -21.74 6.71
N GLY A 61 -31.25 -21.31 6.21
CA GLY A 61 -31.14 -20.08 5.45
C GLY A 61 -29.71 -19.62 5.24
N VAL A 62 -29.56 -18.45 4.57
CA VAL A 62 -28.31 -17.77 4.35
C VAL A 62 -28.42 -16.32 4.87
N ILE A 63 -27.38 -15.84 5.55
CA ILE A 63 -27.25 -14.47 6.00
C ILE A 63 -26.01 -13.88 5.31
N ALA A 64 -26.18 -12.77 4.62
CA ALA A 64 -25.09 -12.04 4.02
C ALA A 64 -24.57 -10.97 4.99
N VAL A 65 -23.32 -11.10 5.40
CA VAL A 65 -22.64 -10.11 6.25
C VAL A 65 -21.79 -9.22 5.33
N ALA A 66 -21.91 -7.91 5.51
CA ALA A 66 -21.12 -6.95 4.77
C ALA A 66 -20.34 -6.08 5.74
N ASP A 67 -19.03 -6.00 5.54
CA ASP A 67 -18.24 -4.96 6.18
C ASP A 67 -18.42 -3.65 5.40
N VAL A 68 -18.82 -2.62 6.13
CA VAL A 68 -18.97 -1.29 5.53
C VAL A 68 -17.60 -0.64 5.48
N ILE A 69 -17.17 -0.27 4.27
CA ILE A 69 -15.96 0.52 4.10
C ILE A 69 -16.15 1.85 4.84
N LYS A 70 -15.19 2.23 5.68
CA LYS A 70 -15.21 3.51 6.39
C LYS A 70 -15.23 4.65 5.37
N GLU A 71 -16.04 5.68 5.63
CA GLU A 71 -16.26 6.80 4.72
C GLU A 71 -14.97 7.50 4.26
N ASP A 72 -13.96 7.55 5.15
CA ASP A 72 -12.67 8.18 4.88
C ASP A 72 -11.72 7.33 4.04
N SER A 73 -11.97 6.01 3.90
CA SER A 73 -11.03 5.07 3.27
C SER A 73 -10.75 5.39 1.81
N SER A 74 -11.79 5.60 1.01
CA SER A 74 -11.63 5.91 -0.42
C SER A 74 -10.93 7.25 -0.67
N GLN A 75 -11.10 8.22 0.22
CA GLN A 75 -10.39 9.50 0.14
C GLN A 75 -8.92 9.29 0.51
N ALA A 76 -8.63 8.61 1.62
CA ALA A 76 -7.27 8.33 2.07
C ALA A 76 -6.46 7.55 1.01
N ILE A 77 -7.07 6.54 0.37
CA ILE A 77 -6.45 5.78 -0.72
C ILE A 77 -6.09 6.69 -1.89
N ARG A 78 -7.01 7.56 -2.33
CA ARG A 78 -6.73 8.54 -3.40
C ARG A 78 -5.61 9.50 -3.05
N GLU A 79 -5.54 9.95 -1.80
CA GLU A 79 -4.46 10.81 -1.32
C GLU A 79 -3.10 10.11 -1.35
N LEU A 80 -3.02 8.85 -0.91
CA LEU A 80 -1.81 8.03 -1.00
C LEU A 80 -1.38 7.83 -2.46
N GLN A 81 -2.32 7.51 -3.34
CA GLN A 81 -2.06 7.38 -4.79
C GLN A 81 -1.55 8.70 -5.40
N ASN A 82 -2.10 9.85 -4.99
CA ASN A 82 -1.63 11.17 -5.42
C ASN A 82 -0.19 11.45 -4.95
N MET A 83 0.22 10.92 -3.79
CA MET A 83 1.60 10.97 -3.30
C MET A 83 2.55 10.05 -4.06
N GLY A 84 2.05 9.25 -5.02
CA GLY A 84 2.82 8.29 -5.81
C GLY A 84 2.99 6.92 -5.13
N ILE A 85 2.21 6.63 -4.10
CA ILE A 85 2.24 5.36 -3.37
C ILE A 85 1.29 4.38 -4.05
N HIS A 86 1.76 3.16 -4.32
CA HIS A 86 0.94 2.06 -4.80
C HIS A 86 0.22 1.43 -3.61
N VAL A 87 -1.12 1.39 -3.66
CA VAL A 87 -1.93 0.93 -2.54
C VAL A 87 -2.43 -0.49 -2.80
N VAL A 88 -2.02 -1.42 -1.94
CA VAL A 88 -2.39 -2.84 -2.01
C VAL A 88 -3.29 -3.17 -0.84
N MET A 89 -4.43 -3.79 -1.10
CA MET A 89 -5.29 -4.35 -0.06
C MET A 89 -4.94 -5.82 0.15
N LEU A 90 -4.59 -6.17 1.40
CA LEU A 90 -4.25 -7.52 1.82
C LEU A 90 -5.34 -8.04 2.78
N THR A 91 -6.04 -9.10 2.39
CA THR A 91 -7.17 -9.63 3.17
C THR A 91 -7.21 -11.16 3.17
N GLY A 92 -7.78 -11.72 4.25
CA GLY A 92 -8.11 -13.14 4.34
C GLY A 92 -9.41 -13.54 3.64
N ASP A 93 -10.20 -12.57 3.18
CA ASP A 93 -11.48 -12.82 2.52
C ASP A 93 -11.32 -13.56 1.19
N ASN A 94 -12.43 -14.12 0.71
CA ASN A 94 -12.44 -14.75 -0.60
C ASN A 94 -12.19 -13.74 -1.73
N GLU A 95 -11.66 -14.20 -2.84
CA GLU A 95 -11.20 -13.37 -3.95
C GLU A 95 -12.32 -12.48 -4.55
N ARG A 96 -13.56 -12.97 -4.61
CA ARG A 96 -14.70 -12.24 -5.18
C ARG A 96 -15.07 -11.05 -4.29
N THR A 97 -15.28 -11.30 -3.00
CA THR A 97 -15.59 -10.25 -2.00
C THR A 97 -14.45 -9.23 -1.93
N ALA A 98 -13.21 -9.69 -1.85
CA ALA A 98 -12.04 -8.84 -1.79
C ALA A 98 -11.91 -7.91 -3.02
N LYS A 99 -12.14 -8.44 -4.24
CA LYS A 99 -12.14 -7.63 -5.47
C LYS A 99 -13.26 -6.59 -5.49
N ALA A 100 -14.48 -6.95 -5.03
CA ALA A 100 -15.60 -6.02 -4.95
C ALA A 100 -15.28 -4.86 -3.99
N ILE A 101 -14.81 -5.17 -2.78
CA ILE A 101 -14.41 -4.19 -1.77
C ILE A 101 -13.23 -3.34 -2.27
N GLY A 102 -12.21 -3.95 -2.85
CA GLY A 102 -11.05 -3.25 -3.40
C GLY A 102 -11.41 -2.26 -4.51
N LYS A 103 -12.34 -2.64 -5.39
CA LYS A 103 -12.88 -1.76 -6.44
C LYS A 103 -13.65 -0.58 -5.84
N GLN A 104 -14.48 -0.83 -4.83
CA GLN A 104 -15.23 0.21 -4.12
C GLN A 104 -14.30 1.17 -3.35
N ALA A 105 -13.29 0.64 -2.68
CA ALA A 105 -12.28 1.42 -1.97
C ALA A 105 -11.35 2.19 -2.93
N GLY A 106 -11.14 1.68 -4.14
CA GLY A 106 -10.29 2.28 -5.17
C GLY A 106 -8.80 1.97 -5.02
N VAL A 107 -8.44 0.81 -4.44
CA VAL A 107 -7.05 0.37 -4.33
C VAL A 107 -6.45 0.01 -5.70
N ASP A 108 -5.12 0.01 -5.79
CA ASP A 108 -4.42 -0.32 -7.05
C ASP A 108 -4.34 -1.86 -7.26
N GLU A 109 -4.26 -2.63 -6.16
CA GLU A 109 -4.11 -4.08 -6.20
C GLU A 109 -4.81 -4.73 -5.02
N VAL A 110 -5.31 -5.96 -5.20
CA VAL A 110 -5.97 -6.74 -4.16
C VAL A 110 -5.30 -8.11 -4.08
N ILE A 111 -4.83 -8.49 -2.89
CA ILE A 111 -4.30 -9.81 -2.58
C ILE A 111 -5.25 -10.45 -1.55
N ALA A 112 -6.03 -11.40 -2.02
CA ALA A 112 -7.09 -12.06 -1.27
C ALA A 112 -6.69 -13.45 -0.76
N GLY A 113 -7.45 -13.99 0.18
CA GLY A 113 -7.28 -15.36 0.69
C GLY A 113 -5.99 -15.58 1.47
N VAL A 114 -5.39 -14.52 2.00
CA VAL A 114 -4.14 -14.61 2.75
C VAL A 114 -4.42 -14.90 4.21
N LEU A 115 -4.05 -16.09 4.64
CA LEU A 115 -4.12 -16.48 6.05
C LEU A 115 -3.18 -15.59 6.91
N PRO A 116 -3.43 -15.46 8.22
CA PRO A 116 -2.61 -14.65 9.11
C PRO A 116 -1.11 -14.94 8.99
N GLU A 117 -0.73 -16.22 8.94
CA GLU A 117 0.65 -16.68 8.78
C GLU A 117 1.25 -16.31 7.39
N GLY A 118 0.41 -16.20 6.37
CA GLY A 118 0.80 -15.84 5.01
C GLY A 118 1.03 -14.33 4.81
N LYS A 119 0.53 -13.47 5.70
CA LYS A 119 0.68 -12.02 5.57
C LYS A 119 2.15 -11.58 5.58
N GLU A 120 2.95 -12.14 6.47
CA GLU A 120 4.40 -11.85 6.55
C GLU A 120 5.12 -12.20 5.25
N SER A 121 4.85 -13.40 4.69
CA SER A 121 5.48 -13.84 3.44
C SER A 121 5.07 -12.96 2.25
N THR A 122 3.83 -12.47 2.22
CA THR A 122 3.34 -11.54 1.21
C THR A 122 4.07 -10.19 1.31
N ILE A 123 4.23 -9.64 2.50
CA ILE A 123 5.02 -8.40 2.71
C ILE A 123 6.46 -8.61 2.23
N ARG A 124 7.08 -9.76 2.53
CA ARG A 124 8.42 -10.11 2.06
C ARG A 124 8.50 -10.14 0.52
N ALA A 125 7.48 -10.65 -0.15
CA ALA A 125 7.43 -10.66 -1.60
C ALA A 125 7.29 -9.23 -2.18
N LEU A 126 6.41 -8.41 -1.62
CA LEU A 126 6.22 -7.02 -2.03
C LEU A 126 7.49 -6.17 -1.84
N LYS A 127 8.29 -6.42 -0.81
CA LYS A 127 9.57 -5.71 -0.55
C LYS A 127 10.60 -5.91 -1.67
N LYS A 128 10.48 -6.94 -2.50
CA LYS A 128 11.36 -7.12 -3.67
C LYS A 128 11.13 -6.04 -4.74
N ASN A 129 9.92 -5.47 -4.78
CA ASN A 129 9.53 -4.46 -5.75
C ASN A 129 9.74 -3.02 -5.25
N GLY A 130 10.03 -2.83 -3.95
CA GLY A 130 10.24 -1.51 -3.36
C GLY A 130 10.05 -1.48 -1.85
N LYS A 131 10.06 -0.28 -1.30
CA LYS A 131 9.80 -0.07 0.13
C LYS A 131 8.32 -0.26 0.43
N VAL A 132 8.02 -0.98 1.51
CA VAL A 132 6.65 -1.34 1.91
C VAL A 132 6.33 -0.76 3.28
N ALA A 133 5.22 -0.03 3.35
CA ALA A 133 4.57 0.32 4.61
C ALA A 133 3.37 -0.62 4.80
N MET A 134 3.28 -1.28 5.95
CA MET A 134 2.13 -2.09 6.35
C MET A 134 1.27 -1.29 7.31
N VAL A 135 -0.03 -1.31 7.08
CA VAL A 135 -1.03 -0.68 7.95
C VAL A 135 -1.97 -1.76 8.44
N GLY A 136 -2.13 -1.90 9.75
CA GLY A 136 -2.97 -2.92 10.36
C GLY A 136 -3.47 -2.49 11.74
N ASP A 137 -4.45 -3.21 12.27
CA ASP A 137 -5.10 -2.90 13.56
C ASP A 137 -5.13 -4.08 14.54
N GLY A 138 -4.77 -5.28 14.09
CA GLY A 138 -4.94 -6.52 14.83
C GLY A 138 -3.67 -7.24 15.25
N ILE A 139 -3.82 -8.14 16.23
CA ILE A 139 -2.77 -9.07 16.69
C ILE A 139 -2.22 -9.90 15.52
N ASN A 140 -3.10 -10.30 14.61
CA ASN A 140 -2.76 -11.10 13.44
C ASN A 140 -1.89 -10.38 12.42
N ASP A 141 -1.78 -9.07 12.52
CA ASP A 141 -0.97 -8.22 11.63
C ASP A 141 0.43 -7.94 12.19
N ALA A 142 0.69 -8.23 13.47
CA ALA A 142 1.95 -7.94 14.13
C ALA A 142 3.19 -8.51 13.41
N PRO A 143 3.20 -9.77 12.91
CA PRO A 143 4.33 -10.28 12.12
C PRO A 143 4.54 -9.52 10.81
N ALA A 144 3.44 -9.09 10.15
CA ALA A 144 3.50 -8.32 8.91
C ALA A 144 3.94 -6.87 9.15
N LEU A 145 3.48 -6.24 10.24
CA LEU A 145 3.92 -4.92 10.68
C LEU A 145 5.42 -4.88 10.94
N THR A 146 5.94 -5.82 11.74
CA THR A 146 7.38 -5.93 12.02
C THR A 146 8.21 -6.23 10.75
N ARG A 147 7.64 -6.96 9.79
CA ARG A 147 8.36 -7.33 8.56
C ARG A 147 8.44 -6.21 7.55
N ALA A 148 7.52 -5.29 7.54
CA ALA A 148 7.48 -4.13 6.65
C ALA A 148 8.73 -3.24 6.81
N ASP A 149 8.96 -2.30 5.93
CA ASP A 149 9.96 -1.25 6.13
C ASP A 149 9.46 -0.18 7.10
N ILE A 150 8.13 -0.03 7.19
CA ILE A 150 7.44 0.79 8.19
C ILE A 150 6.14 0.06 8.55
N GLY A 151 5.98 -0.29 9.82
CA GLY A 151 4.73 -0.78 10.39
C GLY A 151 3.92 0.36 10.99
N MET A 152 2.64 0.46 10.63
CA MET A 152 1.72 1.46 11.17
C MET A 152 0.51 0.77 11.81
N ALA A 153 0.31 0.92 13.10
CA ALA A 153 -0.89 0.47 13.78
C ALA A 153 -1.96 1.55 13.77
N ILE A 154 -3.21 1.18 13.45
CA ILE A 154 -4.37 2.11 13.42
C ILE A 154 -5.30 1.83 14.60
N GLY A 155 -5.74 2.91 15.26
CA GLY A 155 -6.71 2.88 16.34
C GLY A 155 -6.11 2.48 17.69
N ALA A 156 -6.96 2.23 18.67
CA ALA A 156 -6.58 1.63 19.95
C ALA A 156 -6.31 0.13 19.71
N GLY A 157 -5.33 -0.17 18.83
CA GLY A 157 -4.92 -1.53 18.53
C GLY A 157 -4.57 -2.31 19.79
N THR A 158 -4.50 -3.61 19.69
CA THR A 158 -4.03 -4.44 20.79
C THR A 158 -2.60 -4.06 21.15
N ASP A 159 -2.23 -4.19 22.41
CA ASP A 159 -0.87 -3.90 22.89
C ASP A 159 0.20 -4.57 22.00
N VAL A 160 -0.07 -5.77 21.51
CA VAL A 160 0.82 -6.50 20.59
C VAL A 160 1.00 -5.80 19.25
N ALA A 161 -0.04 -5.21 18.66
CA ALA A 161 0.08 -4.47 17.40
C ALA A 161 0.80 -3.13 17.62
N ILE A 162 0.59 -2.51 18.76
CA ILE A 162 1.29 -1.28 19.17
C ILE A 162 2.78 -1.54 19.32
N ASP A 163 3.17 -2.62 19.99
CA ASP A 163 4.58 -3.00 20.20
C ASP A 163 5.29 -3.41 18.89
N ALA A 164 4.53 -3.92 17.91
CA ALA A 164 5.06 -4.35 16.62
C ALA A 164 5.17 -3.23 15.58
N ALA A 165 4.59 -2.05 15.84
CA ALA A 165 4.51 -0.95 14.88
C ALA A 165 5.55 0.14 15.15
N ASP A 166 6.12 0.71 14.08
CA ASP A 166 6.99 1.90 14.15
C ASP A 166 6.20 3.19 14.39
N VAL A 167 4.93 3.22 13.97
CA VAL A 167 4.04 4.37 14.09
C VAL A 167 2.68 3.90 14.59
N VAL A 168 2.16 4.56 15.62
CA VAL A 168 0.83 4.29 16.17
C VAL A 168 -0.09 5.47 15.88
N LEU A 169 -1.16 5.23 15.13
CA LEU A 169 -2.19 6.20 14.81
C LEU A 169 -3.36 6.01 15.77
N MET A 170 -3.53 6.93 16.70
CA MET A 170 -4.47 6.81 17.83
C MET A 170 -5.94 6.75 17.42
N LYS A 171 -6.28 7.27 16.23
CA LYS A 171 -7.64 7.23 15.70
C LYS A 171 -7.80 6.07 14.73
N SER A 172 -8.96 5.42 14.75
CA SER A 172 -9.28 4.33 13.83
C SER A 172 -9.72 4.87 12.47
N ARG A 173 -8.91 5.74 11.85
CA ARG A 173 -9.17 6.37 10.55
C ARG A 173 -8.00 6.19 9.59
N LEU A 174 -8.29 5.73 8.37
CA LEU A 174 -7.28 5.56 7.35
C LEU A 174 -6.69 6.89 6.88
N SER A 175 -7.45 7.98 6.97
CA SER A 175 -7.01 9.35 6.66
C SER A 175 -5.81 9.83 7.49
N ASP A 176 -5.56 9.24 8.64
CA ASP A 176 -4.41 9.59 9.47
C ASP A 176 -3.09 9.05 8.87
N VAL A 177 -3.12 8.04 7.98
CA VAL A 177 -1.93 7.52 7.29
C VAL A 177 -1.33 8.56 6.32
N PRO A 178 -2.06 9.12 5.34
CA PRO A 178 -1.52 10.19 4.51
C PRO A 178 -1.13 11.43 5.31
N ALA A 179 -1.84 11.74 6.40
CA ALA A 179 -1.49 12.85 7.30
C ALA A 179 -0.14 12.62 7.99
N ALA A 180 0.14 11.42 8.49
CA ALA A 180 1.43 11.04 9.07
C ALA A 180 2.58 11.15 8.06
N ILE A 181 2.35 10.71 6.82
CA ILE A 181 3.36 10.84 5.74
C ILE A 181 3.64 12.30 5.43
N ARG A 182 2.62 13.17 5.38
CA ARG A 182 2.80 14.62 5.18
C ARG A 182 3.60 15.24 6.31
N LEU A 183 3.27 14.90 7.55
CA LEU A 183 3.99 15.39 8.73
C LEU A 183 5.47 14.99 8.67
N SER A 184 5.76 13.71 8.39
CA SER A 184 7.12 13.22 8.25
C SER A 184 7.91 13.98 7.18
N ARG A 185 7.30 14.19 5.99
CA ARG A 185 7.94 14.96 4.91
C ARG A 185 8.17 16.42 5.29
N ALA A 186 7.22 17.05 6.00
CA ALA A 186 7.36 18.43 6.48
C ALA A 186 8.47 18.55 7.52
N THR A 187 8.53 17.60 8.45
CA THR A 187 9.58 17.52 9.49
C THR A 187 10.96 17.34 8.87
N LEU A 188 11.12 16.41 7.93
CA LEU A 188 12.40 16.24 7.22
C LEU A 188 12.83 17.49 6.47
N ARG A 189 11.91 18.18 5.81
CA ARG A 189 12.22 19.44 5.15
C ARG A 189 12.68 20.50 6.14
N ASN A 190 12.00 20.62 7.28
CA ASN A 190 12.37 21.55 8.35
C ASN A 190 13.76 21.25 8.90
N ILE A 191 14.09 19.98 9.11
CA ILE A 191 15.42 19.52 9.54
C ILE A 191 16.48 19.93 8.50
N HIS A 192 16.25 19.69 7.21
CA HIS A 192 17.19 20.06 6.16
C HIS A 192 17.38 21.59 6.07
N GLU A 193 16.30 22.37 6.20
CA GLU A 193 16.36 23.83 6.24
C GLU A 193 17.22 24.32 7.43
N ASN A 194 16.97 23.75 8.62
CA ASN A 194 17.75 24.08 9.81
C ASN A 194 19.21 23.73 9.66
N LEU A 195 19.51 22.55 9.13
CA LEU A 195 20.88 22.09 8.91
C LEU A 195 21.62 22.97 7.88
N PHE A 196 20.92 23.32 6.79
CA PHE A 196 21.46 24.22 5.77
C PHE A 196 21.86 25.57 6.39
N TRP A 197 20.99 26.21 7.15
CA TRP A 197 21.28 27.48 7.79
C TRP A 197 22.40 27.36 8.80
N ALA A 198 22.41 26.30 9.61
CA ALA A 198 23.49 26.07 10.57
C ALA A 198 24.87 25.94 9.89
N PHE A 199 24.97 25.23 8.78
CA PHE A 199 26.20 25.16 7.99
C PHE A 199 26.56 26.47 7.33
N PHE A 200 25.58 27.15 6.76
CA PHE A 200 25.78 28.41 6.04
C PHE A 200 26.43 29.49 6.94
N TYR A 201 25.91 29.64 8.16
CA TYR A 201 26.50 30.58 9.11
C TYR A 201 27.94 30.20 9.47
N ASN A 202 28.24 28.95 9.64
CA ASN A 202 29.56 28.46 9.98
C ASN A 202 30.56 28.62 8.82
N VAL A 203 30.14 28.31 7.59
CA VAL A 203 30.97 28.49 6.38
C VAL A 203 31.43 29.94 6.18
N ILE A 204 30.58 30.89 6.53
CA ILE A 204 30.94 32.31 6.47
C ILE A 204 31.67 32.75 7.74
N GLY A 205 31.21 32.36 8.92
CA GLY A 205 31.70 32.84 10.20
C GLY A 205 33.10 32.34 10.53
N ILE A 206 33.43 31.09 10.21
CA ILE A 206 34.76 30.54 10.54
C ILE A 206 35.89 31.22 9.78
N PRO A 207 35.85 31.41 8.44
CA PRO A 207 36.88 32.17 7.73
C PRO A 207 36.99 33.63 8.18
N LEU A 208 35.85 34.25 8.51
CA LEU A 208 35.84 35.63 9.02
C LEU A 208 36.49 35.72 10.39
N ALA A 209 36.22 34.76 11.29
CA ALA A 209 36.84 34.67 12.62
C ALA A 209 38.34 34.34 12.52
N ALA A 210 38.71 33.50 11.56
CA ALA A 210 40.13 33.16 11.28
C ALA A 210 40.93 34.36 10.63
N GLY A 211 40.26 35.44 10.29
CA GLY A 211 40.89 36.63 9.72
C GLY A 211 41.32 36.48 8.26
N VAL A 212 40.72 35.53 7.51
CA VAL A 212 41.06 35.30 6.08
C VAL A 212 40.88 36.58 5.24
N TRP A 213 39.89 37.39 5.60
CA TRP A 213 39.58 38.66 4.91
C TRP A 213 40.38 39.86 5.40
N TYR A 214 41.17 39.70 6.48
CA TYR A 214 41.93 40.82 7.05
C TYR A 214 42.98 41.40 6.10
N PRO A 215 43.77 40.59 5.36
CA PRO A 215 44.76 41.11 4.43
C PRO A 215 44.17 41.92 3.26
N LEU A 216 42.96 41.58 2.84
CA LEU A 216 42.29 42.19 1.68
C LEU A 216 41.44 43.39 2.04
N PHE A 217 40.70 43.33 3.16
CA PHE A 217 39.69 44.32 3.53
C PHE A 217 39.90 44.95 4.93
N GLY A 218 40.87 44.51 5.68
CA GLY A 218 41.14 44.97 7.06
C GLY A 218 40.02 44.56 8.05
N TRP A 219 39.17 43.61 7.68
CA TRP A 219 38.03 43.20 8.51
C TRP A 219 38.47 42.24 9.62
N LYS A 220 38.15 42.61 10.86
CA LYS A 220 38.30 41.76 12.05
C LYS A 220 36.93 41.46 12.61
N LEU A 221 36.68 40.18 12.95
CA LEU A 221 35.46 39.83 13.69
C LEU A 221 35.58 40.32 15.14
N ASN A 222 34.68 41.21 15.53
CA ASN A 222 34.53 41.56 16.94
C ASN A 222 33.81 40.38 17.66
N PRO A 223 34.29 39.89 18.81
CA PRO A 223 33.65 38.82 19.57
C PRO A 223 32.17 39.03 19.87
N MET A 224 31.75 40.26 20.07
CA MET A 224 30.31 40.60 20.27
C MET A 224 29.46 40.22 19.06
N PHE A 225 29.93 40.45 17.82
CA PHE A 225 29.20 40.05 16.63
C PHE A 225 29.13 38.54 16.48
N GLY A 226 30.19 37.81 16.89
CA GLY A 226 30.18 36.34 16.94
C GLY A 226 29.12 35.79 17.90
N ALA A 227 29.05 36.33 19.11
CA ALA A 227 28.04 35.96 20.10
C ALA A 227 26.62 36.28 19.63
N ALA A 228 26.41 37.48 19.03
CA ALA A 228 25.12 37.88 18.47
C ALA A 228 24.69 36.95 17.32
N ALA A 229 25.61 36.58 16.42
CA ALA A 229 25.34 35.64 15.33
C ALA A 229 24.94 34.26 15.81
N MET A 230 25.58 33.73 16.87
CA MET A 230 25.21 32.45 17.50
C MET A 230 23.80 32.52 18.09
N SER A 231 23.45 33.59 18.82
CA SER A 231 22.12 33.75 19.39
C SER A 231 21.04 33.89 18.31
N LEU A 232 21.34 34.61 17.23
CA LEU A 232 20.43 34.77 16.09
C LEU A 232 20.22 33.43 15.35
N SER A 233 21.26 32.61 15.18
CA SER A 233 21.18 31.30 14.60
C SER A 233 20.23 30.39 15.39
N SER A 234 20.39 30.36 16.71
CA SER A 234 19.50 29.59 17.61
C SER A 234 18.05 30.04 17.51
N PHE A 235 17.85 31.36 17.50
CA PHE A 235 16.51 31.93 17.32
C PHE A 235 15.87 31.55 15.99
N CYS A 236 16.63 31.56 14.89
CA CYS A 236 16.14 31.17 13.57
C CYS A 236 15.74 29.69 13.54
N VAL A 237 16.54 28.79 14.13
CA VAL A 237 16.24 27.36 14.20
C VAL A 237 14.95 27.11 14.99
N VAL A 238 14.80 27.72 16.17
CA VAL A 238 13.60 27.58 16.99
C VAL A 238 12.37 28.12 16.28
N THR A 239 12.48 29.30 15.66
CA THR A 239 11.37 29.90 14.92
C THR A 239 10.96 29.04 13.72
N ASN A 240 11.92 28.46 12.99
CA ASN A 240 11.62 27.55 11.88
C ASN A 240 10.98 26.25 12.38
N ALA A 241 11.43 25.69 13.51
CA ALA A 241 10.79 24.52 14.13
C ALA A 241 9.35 24.81 14.55
N LEU A 242 9.07 25.97 15.11
CA LEU A 242 7.71 26.39 15.50
C LEU A 242 6.74 26.50 14.29
N ARG A 243 7.25 26.71 13.07
CA ARG A 243 6.42 26.68 11.86
C ARG A 243 5.70 25.36 11.64
N LEU A 244 6.22 24.24 12.18
CA LEU A 244 5.53 22.95 12.11
C LEU A 244 4.18 22.95 12.85
N ASN A 245 4.02 23.78 13.89
CA ASN A 245 2.74 23.91 14.59
C ASN A 245 1.64 24.56 13.71
N LEU A 246 2.04 25.29 12.68
CA LEU A 246 1.12 25.90 11.71
C LEU A 246 0.84 24.98 10.50
N PHE A 247 1.40 23.77 10.51
CA PHE A 247 1.24 22.83 9.40
C PHE A 247 -0.12 22.13 9.46
N HIS A 248 -0.92 22.27 8.39
CA HIS A 248 -2.21 21.62 8.27
C HIS A 248 -2.02 20.20 7.70
N LEU A 249 -2.26 19.21 8.53
CA LEU A 249 -2.08 17.77 8.21
C LEU A 249 -3.05 17.28 7.13
N GLU A 250 -4.23 17.88 7.05
CA GLU A 250 -5.31 17.49 6.13
C GLU A 250 -5.22 18.18 4.75
N ASP A 251 -4.25 19.10 4.55
CA ASP A 251 -4.11 19.81 3.28
C ASP A 251 -3.41 18.95 2.20
N ALA A 252 -4.23 18.31 1.39
CA ALA A 252 -3.77 17.49 0.25
C ALA A 252 -3.28 18.31 -0.97
N ARG A 253 -3.40 19.64 -0.97
CA ARG A 253 -3.09 20.51 -2.14
C ARG A 253 -1.63 20.44 -2.57
N LYS A 254 -0.73 20.13 -1.65
CA LYS A 254 0.73 20.05 -1.88
C LYS A 254 1.21 18.65 -2.24
N ASP A 255 0.33 17.66 -2.31
CA ASP A 255 0.69 16.31 -2.69
C ASP A 255 1.09 16.28 -4.17
N LYS A 256 2.19 15.58 -4.48
CA LYS A 256 2.59 15.39 -5.88
C LYS A 256 1.52 14.55 -6.58
N LYS A 257 0.88 15.11 -7.60
CA LYS A 257 -0.04 14.34 -8.45
C LYS A 257 0.72 13.21 -9.14
N ARG A 258 0.27 12.00 -8.98
CA ARG A 258 0.78 10.83 -9.71
C ARG A 258 0.51 11.03 -11.19
N ASN A 259 1.54 10.97 -12.04
CA ASN A 259 1.38 10.92 -13.48
C ASN A 259 0.86 9.51 -13.87
N ARG A 260 -0.43 9.25 -13.63
CA ARG A 260 -1.12 8.00 -13.99
C ARG A 260 -0.94 7.63 -15.46
N HIS A 261 -1.00 8.64 -16.35
CA HIS A 261 -0.84 8.44 -17.79
C HIS A 261 0.53 7.89 -18.21
N LYS A 262 1.60 8.17 -17.46
CA LYS A 262 2.93 7.67 -17.82
C LYS A 262 3.13 6.19 -17.44
N LYS A 263 2.46 5.71 -16.37
CA LYS A 263 2.54 4.32 -15.94
C LYS A 263 1.61 3.43 -16.76
N GLN A 264 0.38 3.88 -17.01
CA GLN A 264 -0.55 3.16 -17.89
C GLN A 264 0.00 3.02 -19.31
N ARG A 265 0.58 4.09 -19.89
CA ARG A 265 1.21 4.04 -21.20
C ARG A 265 2.40 3.09 -21.26
N LYS A 266 3.17 2.97 -20.16
CA LYS A 266 4.29 2.04 -20.07
C LYS A 266 3.84 0.59 -19.84
N GLU A 267 2.74 0.38 -19.12
CA GLU A 267 2.12 -0.94 -18.95
C GLU A 267 1.38 -1.38 -20.23
N GLU A 268 0.71 -0.47 -20.93
CA GLU A 268 0.13 -0.70 -22.25
C GLU A 268 1.19 -0.98 -23.31
N GLU A 269 2.31 -0.26 -23.30
CA GLU A 269 3.47 -0.52 -24.16
C GLU A 269 4.12 -1.88 -23.87
N LEU A 270 4.18 -2.31 -22.59
CA LEU A 270 4.71 -3.63 -22.19
C LEU A 270 3.73 -4.78 -22.51
N THR A 271 2.43 -4.53 -22.44
CA THR A 271 1.39 -5.54 -22.78
C THR A 271 1.20 -5.71 -24.29
N MET A 272 1.66 -4.77 -25.08
CA MET A 272 1.68 -4.87 -26.54
C MET A 272 2.85 -5.72 -27.08
N GLN A 273 3.86 -6.02 -26.27
CA GLN A 273 4.97 -6.90 -26.64
C GLN A 273 4.67 -8.34 -26.17
N LYS A 274 4.55 -9.26 -27.12
CA LYS A 274 4.33 -10.68 -26.84
C LYS A 274 5.46 -11.49 -27.45
N THR A 275 6.25 -12.12 -26.59
CA THR A 275 7.31 -13.03 -27.02
C THR A 275 6.75 -14.44 -27.13
N MET A 276 6.96 -15.07 -28.29
CA MET A 276 6.59 -16.47 -28.51
C MET A 276 7.81 -17.31 -28.90
N LYS A 277 7.81 -18.56 -28.46
CA LYS A 277 8.82 -19.55 -28.89
C LYS A 277 8.42 -20.15 -30.22
N ILE A 278 9.35 -20.21 -31.14
CA ILE A 278 9.16 -20.82 -32.46
C ILE A 278 10.22 -21.90 -32.64
N GLU A 279 9.76 -23.14 -32.80
CA GLU A 279 10.64 -24.29 -33.02
C GLU A 279 10.82 -24.50 -34.52
N GLY A 280 12.02 -24.92 -34.95
CA GLY A 280 12.31 -25.26 -36.33
C GLY A 280 12.94 -24.13 -37.19
N MET A 281 13.29 -22.99 -36.60
CA MET A 281 14.09 -21.97 -37.28
C MET A 281 15.57 -22.34 -37.29
N MET A 282 16.12 -22.67 -38.45
CA MET A 282 17.51 -23.13 -38.56
C MET A 282 18.46 -22.13 -39.24
N CYS A 283 17.95 -21.03 -39.80
CA CYS A 283 18.77 -20.04 -40.52
C CYS A 283 18.06 -18.71 -40.70
N GLY A 284 18.78 -17.67 -41.12
CA GLY A 284 18.26 -16.34 -41.35
C GLY A 284 17.16 -16.23 -42.43
N HIS A 285 17.03 -17.23 -43.31
CA HIS A 285 15.93 -17.28 -44.29
C HIS A 285 14.61 -17.63 -43.59
N CYS A 286 14.66 -18.52 -42.56
CA CYS A 286 13.49 -18.85 -41.72
C CYS A 286 13.05 -17.63 -40.91
N GLU A 287 13.98 -16.83 -40.39
CA GLU A 287 13.68 -15.57 -39.70
C GLU A 287 12.90 -14.60 -40.57
N ALA A 288 13.40 -14.37 -41.80
CA ALA A 288 12.74 -13.47 -42.72
C ALA A 288 11.33 -13.91 -43.11
N THR A 289 11.11 -15.23 -43.24
CA THR A 289 9.80 -15.79 -43.54
C THR A 289 8.84 -15.63 -42.37
N VAL A 290 9.29 -15.95 -41.16
CA VAL A 290 8.48 -15.80 -39.91
C VAL A 290 8.16 -14.33 -39.67
N LYS A 291 9.16 -13.44 -39.80
CA LYS A 291 8.96 -11.99 -39.66
C LYS A 291 7.88 -11.48 -40.59
N LYS A 292 7.97 -11.82 -41.86
CA LYS A 292 7.01 -11.41 -42.90
C LYS A 292 5.61 -11.95 -42.64
N THR A 293 5.52 -13.16 -42.11
CA THR A 293 4.23 -13.78 -41.76
C THR A 293 3.58 -13.11 -40.52
N LEU A 294 4.38 -12.77 -39.51
CA LEU A 294 3.90 -12.09 -38.30
C LEU A 294 3.48 -10.64 -38.60
N GLU A 295 4.25 -9.92 -39.40
CA GLU A 295 3.93 -8.54 -39.85
C GLU A 295 2.71 -8.47 -40.78
N ALA A 296 2.34 -9.59 -41.41
CA ALA A 296 1.11 -9.68 -42.22
C ALA A 296 -0.15 -9.87 -41.38
N ILE A 297 -0.04 -10.13 -40.06
CA ILE A 297 -1.18 -10.27 -39.13
C ILE A 297 -1.69 -8.87 -38.78
N GLN A 298 -2.97 -8.66 -38.92
CA GLN A 298 -3.59 -7.38 -38.58
C GLN A 298 -3.42 -7.06 -37.11
N GLY A 299 -2.69 -5.98 -36.79
CA GLY A 299 -2.40 -5.54 -35.41
C GLY A 299 -0.94 -5.76 -34.97
N VAL A 300 -0.08 -6.33 -35.80
CA VAL A 300 1.36 -6.42 -35.58
C VAL A 300 2.05 -5.27 -36.29
N GLU A 301 2.70 -4.39 -35.57
CA GLU A 301 3.43 -3.24 -36.14
C GLU A 301 4.86 -3.59 -36.47
N GLU A 302 5.54 -4.39 -35.64
CA GLU A 302 6.91 -4.83 -35.86
C GLU A 302 7.12 -6.23 -35.22
N ALA A 303 7.84 -7.11 -35.93
CA ALA A 303 8.23 -8.42 -35.40
C ALA A 303 9.77 -8.53 -35.39
N VAL A 304 10.33 -8.85 -34.22
CA VAL A 304 11.76 -9.16 -34.07
C VAL A 304 11.89 -10.66 -33.90
N VAL A 305 12.50 -11.32 -34.89
CA VAL A 305 12.65 -12.77 -34.94
C VAL A 305 14.12 -13.15 -34.85
N SER A 306 14.46 -14.12 -34.00
CA SER A 306 15.82 -14.62 -33.84
C SER A 306 15.84 -16.14 -33.86
N HIS A 307 16.61 -16.73 -34.82
CA HIS A 307 16.81 -18.19 -34.88
C HIS A 307 17.78 -18.69 -33.82
N GLU A 308 18.68 -17.84 -33.30
CA GLU A 308 19.62 -18.18 -32.23
C GLU A 308 18.90 -18.40 -30.89
N THR A 309 17.90 -17.59 -30.61
CA THR A 309 17.10 -17.69 -29.37
C THR A 309 15.82 -18.50 -29.56
N GLY A 310 15.41 -18.78 -30.80
CA GLY A 310 14.17 -19.45 -31.11
C GLY A 310 12.92 -18.66 -30.73
N THR A 311 12.98 -17.32 -30.81
CA THR A 311 11.90 -16.42 -30.36
C THR A 311 11.52 -15.41 -31.47
N ALA A 312 10.26 -14.98 -31.38
CA ALA A 312 9.73 -13.87 -32.14
C ALA A 312 8.88 -12.97 -31.27
#